data_542af323505f9691b4fca60054953281
#
_entry.id   542af323505f9691b4fca60054953281
#
_cell.length_a   1.000
_cell.length_b   1.000
_cell.length_c   1.000
_cell.angle_alpha   90.00
_cell.angle_beta   90.00
_cell.angle_gamma   90.00
#
_symmetry.space_group_name_H-M   'P 1'
#
loop_
_entity.id
_entity.type
_entity.pdbx_description
1 polymer ?
#
loop_
_entity_poly.entity_id
_entity_poly.type
_entity_poly.pdbx_seq_one_letter_code
_entity_poly.pdbx_strand_id
1 'polypeptide(L)'
;TDPGKVDYSTVASKLNDNNVDYDVFASSYYPFWHGSLDNLKANLNKVATNYNKEVIVAETSYLVTDEDYDGHENYAPKSGQSLPYTSSVQGQVDSVTDIMKTVSEVDSGKGIGVMYWEPAWIGVGNAYNDDGSLNEEKLAANKALWERDGSGWASSYSAAYDPDDAGKWYGGC
;
A
#
# COMPACT_ATOMS: atom_id res chain seq x y z
N THR A 1 -6.95 9.05 -1.33
CA THR A 1 -7.64 9.77 -2.42
C THR A 1 -6.73 10.86 -2.94
N ASP A 2 -6.28 10.69 -4.17
CA ASP A 2 -5.39 11.66 -4.82
C ASP A 2 -6.16 12.95 -5.12
N PRO A 3 -5.75 14.12 -4.54
CA PRO A 3 -6.41 15.38 -4.81
C PRO A 3 -6.30 15.72 -6.32
N GLY A 4 -7.41 15.72 -7.03
CA GLY A 4 -7.47 16.04 -8.46
C GLY A 4 -7.76 14.85 -9.37
N LYS A 5 -7.83 13.63 -8.84
CA LYS A 5 -8.35 12.45 -9.55
C LYS A 5 -9.79 12.15 -9.14
N VAL A 6 -10.38 11.12 -9.74
CA VAL A 6 -11.75 10.68 -9.42
C VAL A 6 -11.85 10.36 -7.93
N ASP A 7 -12.63 11.12 -7.20
CA ASP A 7 -12.89 10.85 -5.80
C ASP A 7 -13.89 9.68 -5.62
N TYR A 8 -13.97 9.15 -4.43
CA TYR A 8 -14.87 8.04 -4.14
C TYR A 8 -16.34 8.42 -4.28
N SER A 9 -16.67 9.70 -4.09
CA SER A 9 -18.05 10.19 -4.27
C SER A 9 -18.52 10.03 -5.70
N THR A 10 -17.66 10.28 -6.70
CA THR A 10 -17.99 10.11 -8.12
C THR A 10 -18.28 8.64 -8.46
N VAL A 11 -17.46 7.71 -7.94
CA VAL A 11 -17.70 6.27 -8.15
C VAL A 11 -18.97 5.82 -7.45
N ALA A 12 -19.15 6.19 -6.17
CA ALA A 12 -20.33 5.84 -5.39
C ALA A 12 -21.63 6.40 -6.01
N SER A 13 -21.60 7.65 -6.53
CA SER A 13 -22.72 8.23 -7.26
C SER A 13 -23.08 7.41 -8.49
N LYS A 14 -22.10 7.05 -9.32
CA LYS A 14 -22.35 6.25 -10.52
C LYS A 14 -22.91 4.86 -10.20
N LEU A 15 -22.45 4.22 -9.14
CA LEU A 15 -23.00 2.94 -8.68
C LEU A 15 -24.48 3.12 -8.27
N ASN A 16 -24.78 4.15 -7.50
CA ASN A 16 -26.13 4.46 -7.07
C ASN A 16 -27.06 4.80 -8.26
N ASP A 17 -26.62 5.67 -9.18
CA ASP A 17 -27.40 6.12 -10.33
C ASP A 17 -27.73 4.98 -11.32
N ASN A 18 -26.89 3.94 -11.32
CA ASN A 18 -27.12 2.73 -12.11
C ASN A 18 -27.78 1.59 -11.32
N ASN A 19 -28.25 1.87 -10.09
CA ASN A 19 -28.90 0.89 -9.22
C ASN A 19 -28.06 -0.37 -9.01
N VAL A 20 -26.74 -0.23 -8.89
CA VAL A 20 -25.86 -1.36 -8.59
C VAL A 20 -26.06 -1.75 -7.13
N ASP A 21 -26.42 -3.01 -6.91
CA ASP A 21 -26.60 -3.56 -5.56
C ASP A 21 -25.25 -3.99 -4.99
N TYR A 22 -24.86 -3.39 -3.85
CA TYR A 22 -23.67 -3.73 -3.08
C TYR A 22 -23.82 -3.30 -1.63
N ASP A 23 -23.17 -3.96 -0.72
CA ASP A 23 -23.24 -3.68 0.72
C ASP A 23 -22.07 -2.81 1.19
N VAL A 24 -20.85 -3.10 0.72
CA VAL A 24 -19.61 -2.51 1.17
C VAL A 24 -18.90 -1.77 0.05
N PHE A 25 -18.51 -0.52 0.31
CA PHE A 25 -17.63 0.24 -0.57
C PHE A 25 -16.18 0.09 -0.13
N ALA A 26 -15.37 -0.57 -0.95
CA ALA A 26 -13.97 -0.82 -0.69
C ALA A 26 -13.06 0.21 -1.38
N SER A 27 -12.01 0.63 -0.70
CA SER A 27 -11.05 1.62 -1.20
C SER A 27 -9.60 1.23 -0.89
N SER A 28 -8.66 1.65 -1.73
CA SER A 28 -7.24 1.60 -1.44
C SER A 28 -6.77 2.94 -0.85
N TYR A 29 -5.95 2.89 0.19
CA TYR A 29 -5.36 4.08 0.79
C TYR A 29 -3.90 3.83 1.18
N TYR A 30 -2.99 4.58 0.57
CA TYR A 30 -1.58 4.58 0.89
C TYR A 30 -1.17 5.98 1.36
N PRO A 31 -0.68 6.14 2.60
CA PRO A 31 -0.36 7.45 3.17
C PRO A 31 0.63 8.28 2.36
N PHE A 32 1.54 7.61 1.65
CA PHE A 32 2.55 8.26 0.82
C PHE A 32 2.05 8.72 -0.55
N TRP A 33 0.81 8.36 -0.96
CA TRP A 33 0.23 8.72 -2.26
C TRP A 33 -1.12 9.41 -2.20
N HIS A 34 -1.94 9.11 -1.18
CA HIS A 34 -3.37 9.40 -1.22
C HIS A 34 -3.81 10.53 -0.28
N GLY A 35 -2.86 11.35 0.21
CA GLY A 35 -3.15 12.51 1.04
C GLY A 35 -3.38 12.16 2.51
N SER A 36 -4.00 13.07 3.27
CA SER A 36 -4.13 12.96 4.72
C SER A 36 -5.24 11.99 5.16
N LEU A 37 -5.15 11.54 6.42
CA LEU A 37 -6.20 10.77 7.08
C LEU A 37 -7.52 11.55 7.21
N ASP A 38 -7.47 12.87 7.38
CA ASP A 38 -8.66 13.72 7.39
C ASP A 38 -9.38 13.66 6.04
N ASN A 39 -8.62 13.68 4.94
CA ASN A 39 -9.16 13.52 3.60
C ASN A 39 -9.76 12.11 3.40
N LEU A 40 -9.08 11.07 3.87
CA LEU A 40 -9.63 9.70 3.86
C LEU A 40 -10.95 9.65 4.60
N LYS A 41 -11.00 10.11 5.85
CA LYS A 41 -12.21 10.13 6.70
C LYS A 41 -13.35 10.89 6.04
N ALA A 42 -13.06 12.07 5.49
CA ALA A 42 -14.08 12.88 4.81
C ALA A 42 -14.69 12.15 3.60
N ASN A 43 -13.88 11.44 2.82
CA ASN A 43 -14.37 10.68 1.67
C ASN A 43 -15.16 9.42 2.08
N LEU A 44 -14.69 8.68 3.07
CA LEU A 44 -15.42 7.53 3.60
C LEU A 44 -16.76 7.95 4.20
N ASN A 45 -16.80 9.04 4.97
CA ASN A 45 -18.03 9.59 5.52
C ASN A 45 -19.03 10.00 4.44
N LYS A 46 -18.57 10.61 3.34
CA LYS A 46 -19.48 10.95 2.21
C LYS A 46 -20.15 9.71 1.64
N VAL A 47 -19.41 8.62 1.44
CA VAL A 47 -19.97 7.36 0.93
C VAL A 47 -20.92 6.76 1.95
N ALA A 48 -20.50 6.65 3.21
CA ALA A 48 -21.31 6.07 4.27
C ALA A 48 -22.63 6.81 4.49
N THR A 49 -22.61 8.15 4.49
CA THR A 49 -23.77 8.99 4.77
C THR A 49 -24.68 9.13 3.58
N ASN A 50 -24.14 9.46 2.38
CA ASN A 50 -24.97 9.78 1.22
C ASN A 50 -25.61 8.54 0.58
N TYR A 51 -24.93 7.39 0.66
CA TYR A 51 -25.39 6.16 0.01
C TYR A 51 -25.75 5.05 1.00
N ASN A 52 -25.65 5.33 2.30
CA ASN A 52 -25.97 4.38 3.38
C ASN A 52 -25.19 3.06 3.29
N LYS A 53 -23.92 3.10 2.83
CA LYS A 53 -23.08 1.92 2.64
C LYS A 53 -22.05 1.77 3.76
N GLU A 54 -21.69 0.53 4.07
CA GLU A 54 -20.48 0.25 4.85
C GLU A 54 -19.24 0.59 4.02
N VAL A 55 -18.15 0.93 4.68
CA VAL A 55 -16.88 1.28 4.02
C VAL A 55 -15.71 0.55 4.63
N ILE A 56 -14.75 0.17 3.80
CA ILE A 56 -13.54 -0.52 4.22
C ILE A 56 -12.33 0.05 3.47
N VAL A 57 -11.18 0.13 4.15
CA VAL A 57 -9.89 0.25 3.46
C VAL A 57 -9.42 -1.16 3.15
N ALA A 58 -9.63 -1.61 1.92
CA ALA A 58 -9.33 -2.96 1.47
C ALA A 58 -7.87 -3.15 1.04
N GLU A 59 -7.10 -2.08 1.02
CA GLU A 59 -5.71 -2.12 0.61
C GLU A 59 -4.95 -0.95 1.22
N THR A 60 -3.95 -1.26 2.03
CA THR A 60 -2.99 -0.30 2.57
C THR A 60 -1.71 -1.00 2.96
N SER A 61 -0.60 -0.30 2.90
CA SER A 61 0.67 -0.73 3.48
C SER A 61 1.51 0.46 3.93
N TYR A 62 2.59 0.20 4.65
CA TYR A 62 3.57 1.21 5.00
C TYR A 62 4.98 0.63 5.10
N LEU A 63 5.97 1.48 4.88
CA LEU A 63 7.38 1.14 4.79
C LEU A 63 7.99 0.82 6.16
N VAL A 64 8.74 -0.26 6.27
CA VAL A 64 9.58 -0.56 7.45
C VAL A 64 10.98 0.02 7.32
N THR A 65 11.41 0.35 6.10
CA THR A 65 12.72 0.90 5.75
C THR A 65 12.63 1.62 4.42
N ASP A 66 13.59 2.47 4.13
CA ASP A 66 13.80 3.11 2.82
C ASP A 66 15.00 2.51 2.07
N GLU A 67 15.58 1.43 2.60
CA GLU A 67 16.65 0.70 1.94
C GLU A 67 16.16 0.03 0.65
N ASP A 68 17.04 -0.01 -0.34
CA ASP A 68 16.79 -0.69 -1.60
C ASP A 68 17.37 -2.12 -1.55
N TYR A 69 16.49 -3.11 -1.66
CA TYR A 69 16.82 -4.52 -1.54
C TYR A 69 17.10 -5.20 -2.89
N ASP A 70 16.66 -4.62 -4.01
CA ASP A 70 16.65 -5.28 -5.31
C ASP A 70 17.39 -4.53 -6.42
N GLY A 71 17.90 -3.33 -6.14
CA GLY A 71 18.61 -2.51 -7.11
C GLY A 71 17.68 -1.76 -8.08
N HIS A 72 16.38 -1.69 -7.78
CA HIS A 72 15.40 -0.90 -8.50
C HIS A 72 14.82 0.18 -7.60
N GLU A 73 14.59 1.37 -8.16
CA GLU A 73 14.05 2.50 -7.39
C GLU A 73 12.74 2.13 -6.68
N ASN A 74 12.71 2.28 -5.37
CA ASN A 74 11.51 2.06 -4.57
C ASN A 74 10.36 2.96 -5.02
N TYR A 75 9.12 2.47 -4.96
CA TYR A 75 7.94 3.29 -5.23
C TYR A 75 7.73 4.39 -4.20
N ALA A 76 8.17 4.17 -2.96
CA ALA A 76 8.20 5.13 -1.88
C ALA A 76 9.33 4.76 -0.87
N PRO A 77 10.02 5.74 -0.27
CA PRO A 77 9.93 7.14 -0.66
C PRO A 77 10.67 7.39 -1.97
N LYS A 78 10.10 8.21 -2.82
CA LYS A 78 10.85 8.77 -3.94
C LYS A 78 11.78 9.88 -3.47
N SER A 79 12.84 10.14 -4.21
CA SER A 79 13.79 11.19 -3.90
C SER A 79 13.09 12.53 -3.61
N GLY A 80 13.31 13.08 -2.42
CA GLY A 80 12.69 14.32 -1.96
C GLY A 80 11.24 14.20 -1.49
N GLN A 81 10.66 13.02 -1.45
CA GLN A 81 9.33 12.80 -0.92
C GLN A 81 9.31 12.87 0.60
N SER A 82 8.42 13.71 1.15
CA SER A 82 8.15 13.74 2.60
C SER A 82 7.13 12.68 2.95
N LEU A 83 7.47 11.81 3.88
CA LEU A 83 6.58 10.79 4.39
C LEU A 83 5.85 11.27 5.66
N PRO A 84 4.57 10.86 5.87
CA PRO A 84 3.83 11.24 7.08
C PRO A 84 4.34 10.54 8.35
N TYR A 85 4.98 9.38 8.22
CA TYR A 85 5.63 8.64 9.30
C TYR A 85 7.06 8.27 8.91
N THR A 86 7.90 7.90 9.87
CA THR A 86 9.26 7.43 9.58
C THR A 86 9.24 6.07 8.87
N SER A 87 10.19 5.84 7.97
CA SER A 87 10.44 4.50 7.40
C SER A 87 11.07 3.61 8.47
N SER A 88 10.23 2.94 9.23
CA SER A 88 10.64 2.11 10.37
C SER A 88 9.49 1.18 10.79
N VAL A 89 9.81 0.15 11.57
CA VAL A 89 8.79 -0.72 12.17
C VAL A 89 7.79 0.08 12.99
N GLN A 90 8.25 1.09 13.77
CA GLN A 90 7.34 1.94 14.54
C GLN A 90 6.48 2.82 13.63
N GLY A 91 7.04 3.40 12.57
CA GLY A 91 6.28 4.19 11.60
C GLY A 91 5.20 3.36 10.88
N GLN A 92 5.49 2.09 10.58
CA GLN A 92 4.49 1.16 10.05
C GLN A 92 3.36 0.92 11.06
N VAL A 93 3.70 0.67 12.33
CA VAL A 93 2.71 0.50 13.42
C VAL A 93 1.84 1.75 13.58
N ASP A 94 2.45 2.92 13.64
CA ASP A 94 1.76 4.20 13.80
C ASP A 94 0.81 4.45 12.62
N SER A 95 1.28 4.26 11.40
CA SER A 95 0.49 4.42 10.19
C SER A 95 -0.74 3.51 10.18
N VAL A 96 -0.56 2.22 10.40
CA VAL A 96 -1.66 1.25 10.38
C VAL A 96 -2.65 1.53 11.49
N THR A 97 -2.16 1.87 12.69
CA THR A 97 -3.00 2.21 13.85
C THR A 97 -3.87 3.44 13.57
N ASP A 98 -3.29 4.49 12.99
CA ASP A 98 -4.01 5.72 12.68
C ASP A 98 -5.03 5.51 11.54
N ILE A 99 -4.72 4.67 10.55
CA ILE A 99 -5.68 4.29 9.50
C ILE A 99 -6.85 3.51 10.12
N MET A 100 -6.58 2.51 10.97
CA MET A 100 -7.62 1.74 11.67
C MET A 100 -8.52 2.65 12.52
N LYS A 101 -7.92 3.57 13.27
CA LYS A 101 -8.64 4.57 14.05
C LYS A 101 -9.52 5.44 13.16
N THR A 102 -8.97 5.96 12.06
CA THR A 102 -9.70 6.79 11.09
C THR A 102 -10.93 6.07 10.53
N VAL A 103 -10.78 4.79 10.16
CA VAL A 103 -11.89 3.97 9.67
C VAL A 103 -12.91 3.71 10.77
N SER A 104 -12.48 3.41 12.00
CA SER A 104 -13.40 3.17 13.13
C SER A 104 -14.22 4.40 13.53
N GLU A 105 -13.74 5.59 13.19
CA GLU A 105 -14.41 6.87 13.46
C GLU A 105 -15.33 7.33 12.31
N VAL A 106 -15.58 6.49 11.31
CA VAL A 106 -16.57 6.76 10.27
C VAL A 106 -17.97 6.80 10.87
N ASP A 107 -18.76 7.78 10.43
CA ASP A 107 -20.08 8.07 10.97
C ASP A 107 -21.00 6.84 10.95
N SER A 108 -21.86 6.77 11.97
CA SER A 108 -22.83 5.70 12.16
C SER A 108 -22.22 4.29 12.29
N GLY A 109 -20.94 4.17 12.67
CA GLY A 109 -20.26 2.89 12.82
C GLY A 109 -20.11 2.11 11.50
N LYS A 110 -20.11 2.80 10.38
CA LYS A 110 -20.05 2.18 9.05
C LYS A 110 -18.65 1.88 8.54
N GLY A 111 -17.60 2.31 9.23
CA GLY A 111 -16.24 1.90 8.96
C GLY A 111 -15.97 0.51 9.53
N ILE A 112 -15.88 -0.51 8.68
CA ILE A 112 -15.89 -1.91 9.13
C ILE A 112 -14.52 -2.58 9.22
N GLY A 113 -13.47 -1.98 8.64
CA GLY A 113 -12.13 -2.56 8.77
C GLY A 113 -11.07 -2.02 7.82
N VAL A 114 -9.90 -2.60 7.99
CA VAL A 114 -8.70 -2.33 7.19
C VAL A 114 -8.05 -3.66 6.83
N MET A 115 -7.62 -3.83 5.59
CA MET A 115 -6.84 -4.97 5.12
C MET A 115 -5.45 -4.49 4.72
N TYR A 116 -4.43 -5.17 5.25
CA TYR A 116 -3.05 -4.89 4.91
C TYR A 116 -2.68 -5.59 3.61
N TRP A 117 -2.07 -4.85 2.67
CA TRP A 117 -1.68 -5.36 1.37
C TRP A 117 -0.35 -6.09 1.44
N GLU A 118 -0.32 -7.31 0.93
CA GLU A 118 0.87 -8.15 0.78
C GLU A 118 1.75 -8.25 2.04
N PRO A 119 1.21 -8.65 3.21
CA PRO A 119 1.95 -8.67 4.46
C PRO A 119 3.03 -9.76 4.54
N ALA A 120 3.05 -10.67 3.57
CA ALA A 120 3.97 -11.81 3.54
C ALA A 120 5.28 -11.54 2.78
N TRP A 121 5.52 -10.30 2.35
CA TRP A 121 6.78 -9.95 1.72
C TRP A 121 7.92 -10.00 2.74
N ILE A 122 9.03 -10.61 2.35
CA ILE A 122 10.14 -10.88 3.25
C ILE A 122 11.17 -9.77 3.13
N GLY A 123 11.38 -9.01 4.22
CA GLY A 123 12.47 -8.06 4.33
C GLY A 123 13.82 -8.80 4.33
N VAL A 124 14.75 -8.32 3.53
CA VAL A 124 16.12 -8.83 3.43
C VAL A 124 17.12 -7.71 3.74
N GLY A 125 18.32 -7.77 3.26
CA GLY A 125 19.31 -6.71 3.47
C GLY A 125 19.41 -5.75 2.29
N ASN A 126 19.96 -4.55 2.55
CA ASN A 126 20.31 -3.59 1.51
C ASN A 126 21.20 -4.23 0.43
N ALA A 127 20.84 -4.02 -0.84
CA ALA A 127 21.60 -4.55 -1.97
C ALA A 127 22.87 -3.75 -2.30
N TYR A 128 23.11 -2.62 -1.64
CA TYR A 128 24.23 -1.73 -1.94
C TYR A 128 25.38 -1.86 -0.92
N ASN A 129 26.56 -1.42 -1.33
CA ASN A 129 27.73 -1.19 -0.51
C ASN A 129 27.66 0.19 0.17
N ASP A 130 28.53 0.42 1.15
CA ASP A 130 28.61 1.71 1.87
C ASP A 130 29.00 2.90 0.96
N ASP A 131 29.63 2.61 -0.18
CA ASP A 131 30.00 3.62 -1.19
C ASP A 131 28.87 3.94 -2.20
N GLY A 132 27.70 3.30 -2.03
CA GLY A 132 26.53 3.48 -2.91
C GLY A 132 26.59 2.66 -4.20
N SER A 133 27.56 1.79 -4.40
CA SER A 133 27.60 0.86 -5.54
C SER A 133 26.73 -0.36 -5.29
N LEU A 134 26.05 -0.86 -6.33
CA LEU A 134 25.27 -2.11 -6.25
C LEU A 134 26.22 -3.29 -5.95
N ASN A 135 25.85 -4.12 -4.99
CA ASN A 135 26.56 -5.33 -4.64
C ASN A 135 25.85 -6.55 -5.20
N GLU A 136 26.39 -7.09 -6.28
CA GLU A 136 25.79 -8.24 -6.98
C GLU A 136 25.70 -9.51 -6.13
N GLU A 137 26.58 -9.70 -5.14
CA GLU A 137 26.54 -10.85 -4.24
C GLU A 137 25.38 -10.73 -3.24
N LYS A 138 25.20 -9.54 -2.64
CA LYS A 138 24.07 -9.25 -1.76
C LYS A 138 22.75 -9.39 -2.54
N LEU A 139 22.68 -8.82 -3.75
CA LEU A 139 21.51 -8.91 -4.60
C LEU A 139 21.16 -10.37 -4.95
N ALA A 140 22.15 -11.17 -5.34
CA ALA A 140 21.95 -12.58 -5.63
C ALA A 140 21.46 -13.36 -4.39
N ALA A 141 21.99 -13.04 -3.20
CA ALA A 141 21.56 -13.66 -1.94
C ALA A 141 20.09 -13.30 -1.61
N ASN A 142 19.72 -12.03 -1.78
CA ASN A 142 18.35 -11.57 -1.60
C ASN A 142 17.38 -12.30 -2.55
N LYS A 143 17.72 -12.36 -3.83
CA LYS A 143 16.91 -13.08 -4.84
C LYS A 143 16.76 -14.57 -4.51
N ALA A 144 17.83 -15.21 -4.07
CA ALA A 144 17.79 -16.63 -3.68
C ALA A 144 16.88 -16.86 -2.47
N LEU A 145 16.86 -15.94 -1.51
CA LEU A 145 15.98 -16.01 -0.34
C LEU A 145 14.49 -15.89 -0.77
N TRP A 146 14.16 -14.91 -1.59
CA TRP A 146 12.79 -14.72 -2.09
C TRP A 146 12.30 -15.90 -2.94
N GLU A 147 13.15 -16.42 -3.83
CA GLU A 147 12.82 -17.62 -4.61
C GLU A 147 12.56 -18.85 -3.73
N ARG A 148 13.38 -19.04 -2.70
CA ARG A 148 13.22 -20.16 -1.75
C ARG A 148 11.89 -20.07 -1.00
N ASP A 149 11.51 -18.88 -0.56
CA ASP A 149 10.38 -18.66 0.34
C ASP A 149 9.11 -18.25 -0.43
N GLY A 150 9.19 -18.07 -1.74
CA GLY A 150 8.03 -17.77 -2.61
C GLY A 150 7.45 -16.38 -2.39
N SER A 151 8.29 -15.37 -2.14
CA SER A 151 7.85 -14.03 -1.79
C SER A 151 7.49 -13.20 -3.02
N GLY A 152 6.22 -12.82 -3.13
CA GLY A 152 5.72 -11.84 -4.10
C GLY A 152 6.16 -12.07 -5.56
N TRP A 153 6.49 -11.01 -6.27
CA TRP A 153 7.02 -11.03 -7.64
C TRP A 153 8.46 -11.56 -7.74
N ALA A 154 9.10 -11.81 -6.61
CA ALA A 154 10.43 -12.41 -6.54
C ALA A 154 10.49 -13.84 -7.06
N SER A 155 9.41 -14.57 -6.93
CA SER A 155 9.34 -15.97 -7.34
C SER A 155 9.45 -16.13 -8.86
N SER A 156 10.20 -17.13 -9.32
CA SER A 156 10.29 -17.48 -10.76
C SER A 156 8.92 -17.76 -11.40
N TYR A 157 7.95 -18.10 -10.59
CA TYR A 157 6.55 -18.23 -10.98
C TYR A 157 5.99 -16.95 -11.61
N SER A 158 6.37 -15.77 -11.11
CA SER A 158 5.91 -14.48 -11.64
C SER A 158 6.34 -14.26 -13.10
N ALA A 159 7.45 -14.85 -13.52
CA ALA A 159 7.93 -14.79 -14.91
C ALA A 159 6.95 -15.42 -15.93
N ALA A 160 6.04 -16.26 -15.49
CA ALA A 160 5.00 -16.83 -16.34
C ALA A 160 3.92 -15.80 -16.73
N TYR A 161 3.78 -14.74 -15.95
CA TYR A 161 2.75 -13.69 -16.13
C TYR A 161 3.33 -12.37 -16.61
N ASP A 162 4.52 -12.04 -16.16
CA ASP A 162 5.23 -10.82 -16.52
C ASP A 162 6.73 -11.09 -16.63
N PRO A 163 7.19 -11.65 -17.77
CA PRO A 163 8.58 -11.99 -17.97
C PRO A 163 9.51 -10.78 -18.02
N ASP A 164 9.00 -9.60 -18.37
CA ASP A 164 9.79 -8.39 -18.49
C ASP A 164 10.08 -7.74 -17.13
N ASP A 165 9.16 -7.87 -16.17
CA ASP A 165 9.27 -7.29 -14.83
C ASP A 165 9.48 -8.33 -13.71
N ALA A 166 9.35 -9.62 -14.02
CA ALA A 166 9.62 -10.68 -13.06
C ALA A 166 11.06 -10.59 -12.53
N GLY A 167 11.18 -10.61 -11.22
CA GLY A 167 12.46 -10.48 -10.56
C GLY A 167 13.05 -9.07 -10.51
N LYS A 168 12.28 -8.05 -10.86
CA LYS A 168 12.68 -6.64 -10.74
C LYS A 168 12.04 -5.92 -9.55
N TRP A 169 10.98 -6.47 -8.97
CA TRP A 169 10.17 -5.84 -7.93
C TRP A 169 10.17 -6.68 -6.67
N TYR A 170 11.32 -6.74 -6.01
CA TYR A 170 11.51 -7.54 -4.80
C TYR A 170 11.35 -6.74 -3.51
N GLY A 171 11.34 -5.41 -3.59
CA GLY A 171 11.21 -4.56 -2.44
C GLY A 171 9.78 -4.61 -1.89
N GLY A 172 9.64 -5.09 -0.67
CA GLY A 172 8.37 -5.08 0.06
C GLY A 172 8.19 -3.80 0.86
N CYS A 173 6.95 -3.33 0.97
CA CYS A 173 6.57 -2.29 1.91
C CYS A 173 6.43 -2.84 3.33
#